data_6e50f8e97a1ad61d3842b66c9ae5ad9d
#
_entry.id   6e50f8e97a1ad61d3842b66c9ae5ad9d
#
_cell.length_a   1.000
_cell.length_b   1.000
_cell.length_c   1.000
_cell.angle_alpha   90.00
_cell.angle_beta   90.00
_cell.angle_gamma   90.00
#
_symmetry.space_group_name_H-M   'P 1'
#
loop_
_entity.id
_entity.type
_entity.pdbx_description
1 polymer ?
#
loop_
_entity_poly.entity_id
_entity_poly.type
_entity_poly.pdbx_seq_one_letter_code
_entity_poly.pdbx_strand_id
1 'polypeptide(L)'
;DAVSVIYEGQLDSTDTGAVRVLKVVDDYHDTSEVKEGTTRGQVQNLTANSITIRSKGGKTVTFPITGTEQYYQGGIKAGNWVYLHYKGDFGPASADDPNVLDGSQMKIYSVSDIDPLNVPAPTPTPAPQEGVEIKPENKLRAVIQNIQTNILQVSPENTTNILNLDMSAIPCYFSGGIESGAHV
;
A
#
# COMPACT_ATOMS: atom_id res chain seq x y z
N ASP A 1 -18.96 -27.02 -12.31
CA ASP A 1 -18.01 -26.37 -11.40
C ASP A 1 -18.78 -25.27 -10.67
N ALA A 2 -18.64 -25.20 -9.34
CA ALA A 2 -19.25 -24.17 -8.52
C ALA A 2 -18.28 -22.99 -8.39
N VAL A 3 -18.81 -21.78 -8.38
CA VAL A 3 -18.03 -20.57 -8.15
C VAL A 3 -18.67 -19.76 -7.02
N SER A 4 -17.85 -19.24 -6.13
CA SER A 4 -18.26 -18.25 -5.13
C SER A 4 -18.12 -16.85 -5.68
N VAL A 5 -19.18 -16.07 -5.60
CA VAL A 5 -19.18 -14.67 -6.01
C VAL A 5 -19.31 -13.81 -4.77
N ILE A 6 -18.27 -13.01 -4.49
CA ILE A 6 -18.29 -12.02 -3.43
C ILE A 6 -18.77 -10.71 -4.04
N TYR A 7 -19.82 -10.12 -3.48
CA TYR A 7 -20.41 -8.91 -4.02
C TYR A 7 -20.85 -7.95 -2.91
N GLU A 8 -21.00 -6.70 -3.27
CA GLU A 8 -21.57 -5.64 -2.45
C GLU A 8 -22.91 -5.23 -3.06
N GLY A 9 -23.90 -5.01 -2.21
CA GLY A 9 -25.28 -4.69 -2.62
C GLY A 9 -26.26 -5.78 -2.24
N GLN A 10 -27.51 -5.57 -2.62
CA GLN A 10 -28.59 -6.52 -2.35
C GLN A 10 -28.92 -7.27 -3.64
N LEU A 11 -28.79 -8.61 -3.60
CA LEU A 11 -29.16 -9.45 -4.73
C LEU A 11 -30.69 -9.59 -4.74
N ASP A 12 -31.34 -8.94 -5.68
CA ASP A 12 -32.73 -9.19 -6.01
C ASP A 12 -32.79 -10.20 -7.18
N SER A 13 -33.74 -11.14 -7.12
CA SER A 13 -33.90 -12.19 -8.12
C SER A 13 -34.17 -11.68 -9.54
N THR A 14 -34.50 -10.40 -9.68
CA THR A 14 -34.93 -9.80 -10.94
C THR A 14 -34.00 -8.70 -11.47
N ASP A 15 -33.10 -8.18 -10.65
CA ASP A 15 -32.19 -7.10 -11.07
C ASP A 15 -30.77 -7.32 -10.50
N THR A 16 -29.85 -7.69 -11.38
CA THR A 16 -28.44 -7.83 -11.06
C THR A 16 -27.66 -6.51 -11.17
N GLY A 17 -28.29 -5.44 -11.65
CA GLY A 17 -27.64 -4.15 -11.84
C GLY A 17 -27.33 -3.40 -10.53
N ALA A 18 -27.96 -3.82 -9.42
CA ALA A 18 -27.73 -3.23 -8.09
C ALA A 18 -26.60 -3.90 -7.30
N VAL A 19 -25.96 -4.93 -7.86
CA VAL A 19 -24.85 -5.64 -7.21
C VAL A 19 -23.54 -5.33 -7.88
N ARG A 20 -22.55 -5.05 -7.06
CA ARG A 20 -21.16 -4.89 -7.47
C ARG A 20 -20.40 -6.16 -7.12
N VAL A 21 -19.97 -6.89 -8.14
CA VAL A 21 -19.12 -8.07 -7.93
C VAL A 21 -17.73 -7.59 -7.52
N LEU A 22 -17.25 -8.06 -6.39
CA LEU A 22 -15.94 -7.73 -5.84
C LEU A 22 -14.90 -8.80 -6.19
N LYS A 23 -15.33 -10.08 -6.21
CA LYS A 23 -14.47 -11.22 -6.49
C LYS A 23 -15.30 -12.40 -6.98
N VAL A 24 -14.74 -13.15 -7.92
CA VAL A 24 -15.26 -14.48 -8.31
C VAL A 24 -14.17 -15.48 -8.00
N VAL A 25 -14.50 -16.53 -7.25
CA VAL A 25 -13.59 -17.61 -6.86
C VAL A 25 -14.14 -18.90 -7.38
N ASP A 26 -13.31 -19.70 -8.02
CA ASP A 26 -13.62 -21.08 -8.36
C ASP A 26 -13.47 -21.93 -7.08
N ASP A 27 -14.58 -22.48 -6.59
CA ASP A 27 -14.62 -23.26 -5.34
C ASP A 27 -13.95 -24.64 -5.45
N TYR A 28 -13.39 -24.97 -6.59
CA TYR A 28 -12.78 -26.29 -6.81
C TYR A 28 -11.36 -26.43 -6.23
N HIS A 29 -10.79 -25.39 -5.65
CA HIS A 29 -9.47 -25.44 -5.04
C HIS A 29 -9.52 -25.42 -3.51
N ASP A 30 -9.00 -26.51 -2.97
CA ASP A 30 -8.52 -26.77 -1.62
C ASP A 30 -8.90 -25.72 -0.54
N THR A 31 -9.76 -26.12 0.38
CA THR A 31 -10.23 -25.31 1.53
C THR A 31 -9.12 -24.96 2.54
N SER A 32 -7.87 -25.29 2.25
CA SER A 32 -6.69 -24.82 2.94
C SER A 32 -6.19 -23.46 2.41
N GLU A 33 -6.96 -22.77 1.55
CA GLU A 33 -6.52 -21.54 0.91
C GLU A 33 -6.35 -20.40 1.90
N VAL A 34 -5.09 -20.03 2.04
CA VAL A 34 -4.64 -18.80 2.64
C VAL A 34 -5.40 -17.63 2.00
N LYS A 35 -6.18 -16.91 2.79
CA LYS A 35 -7.04 -15.83 2.30
C LYS A 35 -6.22 -14.75 1.61
N GLU A 36 -6.64 -14.41 0.39
CA GLU A 36 -6.09 -13.27 -0.34
C GLU A 36 -7.14 -12.17 -0.42
N GLY A 37 -6.71 -10.93 -0.23
CA GLY A 37 -7.64 -9.83 -0.22
C GLY A 37 -6.98 -8.45 -0.20
N THR A 38 -7.83 -7.45 -0.09
CA THR A 38 -7.40 -6.07 0.11
C THR A 38 -7.95 -5.56 1.42
N THR A 39 -7.09 -5.00 2.25
CA THR A 39 -7.48 -4.26 3.44
C THR A 39 -7.14 -2.79 3.29
N ARG A 40 -7.80 -1.94 4.06
CA ARG A 40 -7.52 -0.51 4.08
C ARG A 40 -7.47 0.03 5.49
N GLY A 41 -6.65 1.05 5.68
CA GLY A 41 -6.57 1.76 6.95
C GLY A 41 -5.81 3.06 6.83
N GLN A 42 -5.87 3.85 7.88
CA GLN A 42 -5.08 5.07 7.99
C GLN A 42 -3.68 4.73 8.49
N VAL A 43 -2.68 5.23 7.79
CA VAL A 43 -1.27 5.11 8.20
C VAL A 43 -1.09 5.71 9.59
N GLN A 44 -0.57 4.93 10.51
CA GLN A 44 -0.15 5.38 11.82
C GLN A 44 1.37 5.53 11.87
N ASN A 45 2.07 4.57 11.29
CA ASN A 45 3.52 4.56 11.21
C ASN A 45 3.96 3.82 9.95
N LEU A 46 5.06 4.28 9.36
CA LEU A 46 5.74 3.64 8.24
C LEU A 46 7.24 3.62 8.53
N THR A 47 7.84 2.45 8.36
CA THR A 47 9.29 2.23 8.41
C THR A 47 9.73 1.50 7.13
N ALA A 48 11.02 1.29 6.95
CA ALA A 48 11.52 0.50 5.82
C ALA A 48 10.95 -0.93 5.77
N ASN A 49 10.65 -1.51 6.93
CA ASN A 49 10.29 -2.93 7.05
C ASN A 49 8.82 -3.16 7.41
N SER A 50 8.09 -2.14 7.83
CA SER A 50 6.73 -2.32 8.33
C SER A 50 5.85 -1.10 8.11
N ILE A 51 4.56 -1.36 7.95
CA ILE A 51 3.52 -0.35 7.98
C ILE A 51 2.50 -0.69 9.05
N THR A 52 2.17 0.28 9.88
CA THR A 52 1.09 0.18 10.86
C THR A 52 -0.10 0.99 10.37
N ILE A 53 -1.24 0.35 10.23
CA ILE A 53 -2.49 1.01 9.84
C ILE A 53 -3.57 0.83 10.90
N ARG A 54 -4.50 1.79 10.94
CA ARG A 54 -5.71 1.73 11.74
C ARG A 54 -6.94 1.66 10.84
N SER A 55 -7.71 0.60 10.98
CA SER A 55 -8.96 0.42 10.23
C SER A 55 -10.05 1.40 10.68
N LYS A 56 -11.10 1.55 9.87
CA LYS A 56 -12.28 2.35 10.22
C LYS A 56 -12.95 1.86 11.52
N GLY A 57 -12.89 0.56 11.80
CA GLY A 57 -13.42 -0.04 13.04
C GLY A 57 -12.50 0.10 14.26
N GLY A 58 -11.41 0.88 14.16
CA GLY A 58 -10.48 1.14 15.26
C GLY A 58 -9.43 0.06 15.48
N LYS A 59 -9.46 -1.03 14.74
CA LYS A 59 -8.42 -2.08 14.82
C LYS A 59 -7.12 -1.57 14.22
N THR A 60 -6.01 -1.83 14.91
CA THR A 60 -4.65 -1.49 14.48
C THR A 60 -3.90 -2.77 14.11
N VAL A 61 -3.20 -2.73 12.99
CA VAL A 61 -2.42 -3.87 12.50
C VAL A 61 -1.08 -3.36 11.97
N THR A 62 -0.02 -4.09 12.30
CA THR A 62 1.31 -3.86 11.73
C THR A 62 1.63 -5.00 10.76
N PHE A 63 1.99 -4.63 9.53
CA PHE A 63 2.34 -5.56 8.46
C PHE A 63 3.80 -5.45 8.10
N PRO A 64 4.47 -6.57 7.82
CA PRO A 64 5.79 -6.56 7.19
C PRO A 64 5.63 -6.14 5.73
N ILE A 65 6.47 -5.21 5.26
CA ILE A 65 6.45 -4.70 3.88
C ILE A 65 7.82 -4.69 3.21
N THR A 66 8.78 -5.41 3.76
CA THR A 66 10.11 -5.56 3.14
C THR A 66 9.96 -6.14 1.72
N GLY A 67 10.56 -5.48 0.73
CA GLY A 67 10.47 -5.88 -0.68
C GLY A 67 9.09 -5.68 -1.32
N THR A 68 8.15 -5.04 -0.63
CA THR A 68 6.80 -4.82 -1.11
C THR A 68 6.75 -3.57 -1.99
N GLU A 69 6.14 -3.69 -3.17
CA GLU A 69 5.88 -2.53 -4.03
C GLU A 69 4.97 -1.52 -3.35
N GLN A 70 5.36 -0.25 -3.40
CA GLN A 70 4.61 0.83 -2.75
C GLN A 70 4.44 2.01 -3.70
N TYR A 71 3.20 2.50 -3.79
CA TYR A 71 2.84 3.65 -4.61
C TYR A 71 1.93 4.61 -3.85
N TYR A 72 2.36 5.85 -3.71
CA TYR A 72 1.62 6.91 -3.02
C TYR A 72 1.50 8.12 -3.95
N GLN A 73 0.34 8.32 -4.53
CA GLN A 73 0.06 9.45 -5.43
C GLN A 73 -0.03 10.77 -4.66
N GLY A 74 -0.64 10.73 -3.48
CA GLY A 74 -0.79 11.90 -2.60
C GLY A 74 0.34 12.09 -1.60
N GLY A 75 1.39 11.29 -1.71
CA GLY A 75 2.49 11.27 -0.74
C GLY A 75 2.20 10.45 0.51
N ILE A 76 3.22 10.32 1.36
CA ILE A 76 3.16 9.52 2.57
C ILE A 76 2.95 10.43 3.77
N LYS A 77 1.85 10.24 4.50
CA LYS A 77 1.52 11.02 5.68
C LYS A 77 0.72 10.21 6.68
N ALA A 78 1.00 10.36 7.97
CA ALA A 78 0.14 9.80 9.01
C ALA A 78 -1.30 10.28 8.87
N GLY A 79 -2.26 9.37 9.01
CA GLY A 79 -3.68 9.63 8.80
C GLY A 79 -4.18 9.45 7.36
N ASN A 80 -3.30 9.37 6.35
CA ASN A 80 -3.71 9.06 4.99
C ASN A 80 -4.23 7.63 4.89
N TRP A 81 -5.25 7.44 4.05
CA TRP A 81 -5.77 6.11 3.75
C TRP A 81 -4.87 5.39 2.76
N VAL A 82 -4.58 4.11 3.05
CA VAL A 82 -3.87 3.21 2.16
C VAL A 82 -4.61 1.89 2.03
N TYR A 83 -4.37 1.23 0.91
CA TYR A 83 -4.89 -0.07 0.54
C TYR A 83 -3.71 -1.04 0.47
N LEU A 84 -3.84 -2.17 1.13
CA LEU A 84 -2.84 -3.23 1.14
C LEU A 84 -3.43 -4.48 0.50
N HIS A 85 -2.82 -4.95 -0.58
CA HIS A 85 -3.11 -6.26 -1.16
C HIS A 85 -2.29 -7.29 -0.42
N TYR A 86 -2.95 -8.29 0.14
CA TYR A 86 -2.32 -9.26 1.02
C TYR A 86 -2.76 -10.69 0.75
N LYS A 87 -1.95 -11.64 1.22
CA LYS A 87 -2.28 -13.05 1.37
C LYS A 87 -1.93 -13.50 2.79
N GLY A 88 -2.85 -14.20 3.42
CA GLY A 88 -2.70 -14.69 4.78
C GLY A 88 -3.92 -14.39 5.65
N ASP A 89 -3.87 -14.88 6.86
CA ASP A 89 -4.87 -14.60 7.88
C ASP A 89 -4.31 -13.66 8.94
N PHE A 90 -5.19 -12.81 9.49
CA PHE A 90 -4.83 -12.03 10.66
C PHE A 90 -4.61 -12.97 11.84
N GLY A 91 -3.51 -12.79 12.53
CA GLY A 91 -3.26 -13.44 13.81
C GLY A 91 -4.23 -13.00 14.90
N PRO A 92 -4.17 -13.62 16.07
CA PRO A 92 -5.01 -13.26 17.19
C PRO A 92 -4.78 -11.81 17.62
N ALA A 93 -5.79 -11.24 18.27
CA ALA A 93 -5.62 -9.95 18.91
C ALA A 93 -4.58 -10.06 20.02
N SER A 94 -3.87 -8.95 20.28
CA SER A 94 -2.95 -8.84 21.42
C SER A 94 -3.68 -9.13 22.73
N ALA A 95 -3.01 -9.80 23.66
CA ALA A 95 -3.55 -10.04 24.97
C ALA A 95 -3.75 -8.73 25.79
N ASP A 96 -2.90 -7.73 25.51
CA ASP A 96 -2.93 -6.44 26.19
C ASP A 96 -3.93 -5.45 25.59
N ASP A 97 -4.20 -5.55 24.28
CA ASP A 97 -5.17 -4.71 23.58
C ASP A 97 -5.91 -5.47 22.49
N PRO A 98 -7.20 -5.74 22.66
CA PRO A 98 -8.00 -6.49 21.66
C PRO A 98 -8.21 -5.73 20.35
N ASN A 99 -7.78 -4.48 20.27
CA ASN A 99 -7.80 -3.68 19.04
C ASN A 99 -6.51 -3.79 18.23
N VAL A 100 -5.47 -4.39 18.77
CA VAL A 100 -4.21 -4.67 18.07
C VAL A 100 -4.23 -6.10 17.55
N LEU A 101 -4.21 -6.25 16.24
CA LEU A 101 -4.16 -7.56 15.58
C LEU A 101 -2.75 -7.86 15.11
N ASP A 102 -2.38 -9.14 15.11
CA ASP A 102 -1.12 -9.59 14.57
C ASP A 102 -1.22 -9.74 13.04
N GLY A 103 -0.40 -9.00 12.31
CA GLY A 103 -0.25 -9.06 10.86
C GLY A 103 1.08 -9.67 10.40
N SER A 104 1.89 -10.19 11.33
CA SER A 104 3.26 -10.64 11.03
C SER A 104 3.36 -11.81 10.06
N GLN A 105 2.32 -12.64 10.01
CA GLN A 105 2.24 -13.81 9.13
C GLN A 105 1.64 -13.50 7.75
N MET A 106 1.24 -12.25 7.54
CA MET A 106 0.64 -11.85 6.27
C MET A 106 1.71 -11.45 5.27
N LYS A 107 1.56 -11.92 4.03
CA LYS A 107 2.38 -11.47 2.92
C LYS A 107 1.69 -10.30 2.24
N ILE A 108 2.35 -9.15 2.22
CA ILE A 108 1.87 -7.96 1.51
C ILE A 108 2.50 -7.93 0.12
N TYR A 109 1.67 -7.79 -0.90
CA TYR A 109 2.09 -7.70 -2.30
C TYR A 109 2.25 -6.27 -2.78
N SER A 110 1.36 -5.39 -2.33
CA SER A 110 1.44 -3.97 -2.67
C SER A 110 0.80 -3.10 -1.59
N VAL A 111 1.26 -1.86 -1.52
CA VAL A 111 0.68 -0.78 -0.72
C VAL A 111 0.43 0.41 -1.63
N SER A 112 -0.77 0.99 -1.60
CA SER A 112 -1.10 2.15 -2.41
C SER A 112 -2.12 3.05 -1.71
N ASP A 113 -2.05 4.35 -1.95
CA ASP A 113 -3.11 5.29 -1.55
C ASP A 113 -4.24 5.40 -2.60
N ILE A 114 -4.11 4.69 -3.72
CA ILE A 114 -5.16 4.59 -4.73
C ILE A 114 -6.09 3.45 -4.39
N ASP A 115 -7.39 3.74 -4.33
CA ASP A 115 -8.43 2.73 -4.17
C ASP A 115 -8.45 1.80 -5.39
N PRO A 116 -8.14 0.49 -5.25
CA PRO A 116 -8.12 -0.43 -6.37
C PRO A 116 -9.50 -0.62 -7.03
N LEU A 117 -10.56 -0.21 -6.35
CA LEU A 117 -11.93 -0.24 -6.87
C LEU A 117 -12.32 1.06 -7.59
N ASN A 118 -11.56 2.12 -7.38
CA ASN A 118 -11.70 3.43 -7.99
C ASN A 118 -10.43 3.82 -8.74
N VAL A 119 -9.79 2.87 -9.42
CA VAL A 119 -8.71 3.23 -10.34
C VAL A 119 -9.31 4.22 -11.34
N PRO A 120 -8.95 5.52 -11.29
CA PRO A 120 -9.36 6.44 -12.34
C PRO A 120 -8.92 5.82 -13.65
N ALA A 121 -9.79 5.87 -14.66
CA ALA A 121 -9.37 5.52 -16.01
C ALA A 121 -8.03 6.20 -16.26
N PRO A 122 -7.03 5.50 -16.84
CA PRO A 122 -5.70 6.05 -16.99
C PRO A 122 -5.86 7.46 -17.55
N THR A 123 -5.57 8.43 -16.71
CA THR A 123 -5.51 9.83 -17.17
C THR A 123 -4.50 9.78 -18.29
N PRO A 124 -4.88 10.15 -19.54
CA PRO A 124 -3.91 10.15 -20.63
C PRO A 124 -2.70 10.88 -20.07
N THR A 125 -1.57 10.22 -20.10
CA THR A 125 -0.29 10.81 -19.69
C THR A 125 -0.30 12.20 -20.31
N PRO A 126 -0.24 13.29 -19.52
CA PRO A 126 -0.25 14.61 -20.11
C PRO A 126 0.82 14.57 -21.20
N ALA A 127 0.41 14.89 -22.42
CA ALA A 127 1.38 14.99 -23.50
C ALA A 127 2.56 15.78 -22.95
N PRO A 128 3.81 15.35 -23.16
CA PRO A 128 4.96 16.04 -22.60
C PRO A 128 4.71 17.52 -22.79
N GLN A 129 4.57 18.26 -21.68
CA GLN A 129 4.47 19.71 -21.80
C GLN A 129 5.79 20.13 -22.42
N GLU A 130 5.74 20.41 -23.71
CA GLU A 130 6.87 21.02 -24.41
C GLU A 130 7.22 22.26 -23.60
N GLY A 131 8.37 22.21 -22.89
CA GLY A 131 8.90 23.35 -22.18
C GLY A 131 9.37 23.14 -20.76
N VAL A 132 9.07 22.03 -20.09
CA VAL A 132 9.74 21.72 -18.81
C VAL A 132 10.85 20.71 -19.08
N GLU A 133 11.96 21.21 -19.56
CA GLU A 133 13.21 20.46 -19.60
C GLU A 133 13.64 20.18 -18.16
N ILE A 134 13.46 18.94 -17.68
CA ILE A 134 14.01 18.50 -16.41
C ILE A 134 15.53 18.53 -16.58
N LYS A 135 16.15 19.58 -16.08
CA LYS A 135 17.60 19.72 -16.16
C LYS A 135 18.24 18.56 -15.40
N PRO A 136 19.32 17.95 -15.94
CA PRO A 136 20.04 16.87 -15.27
C PRO A 136 20.48 17.22 -13.83
N GLU A 137 20.80 18.48 -13.59
CA GLU A 137 21.19 18.99 -12.27
C GLU A 137 20.05 18.94 -11.22
N ASN A 138 18.81 18.73 -11.65
CA ASN A 138 17.66 18.59 -10.74
C ASN A 138 17.41 17.13 -10.32
N LYS A 139 18.23 16.20 -10.78
CA LYS A 139 18.18 14.80 -10.37
C LYS A 139 19.22 14.52 -9.30
N LEU A 140 18.80 13.93 -8.21
CA LEU A 140 19.68 13.48 -7.14
C LEU A 140 19.67 11.95 -7.12
N ARG A 141 20.84 11.33 -7.16
CA ARG A 141 21.02 9.92 -6.81
C ARG A 141 21.48 9.82 -5.36
N ALA A 142 20.83 9.00 -4.61
CA ALA A 142 21.07 8.88 -3.19
C ALA A 142 20.83 7.44 -2.69
N VAL A 143 21.36 7.14 -1.53
CA VAL A 143 21.14 5.89 -0.83
C VAL A 143 20.17 6.13 0.31
N ILE A 144 19.13 5.32 0.42
CA ILE A 144 18.18 5.38 1.53
C ILE A 144 18.90 4.96 2.81
N GLN A 145 18.85 5.82 3.82
CA GLN A 145 19.38 5.55 5.15
C GLN A 145 18.27 5.08 6.10
N ASN A 146 17.14 5.77 6.07
CA ASN A 146 16.02 5.50 6.95
C ASN A 146 14.73 6.11 6.41
N ILE A 147 13.58 5.61 6.89
CA ILE A 147 12.29 6.25 6.69
C ILE A 147 11.50 6.23 8.01
N GLN A 148 10.87 7.34 8.30
CA GLN A 148 9.93 7.47 9.43
C GLN A 148 8.69 8.21 8.93
N THR A 149 7.64 7.46 8.69
CA THR A 149 6.37 7.91 8.12
C THR A 149 6.57 8.78 6.86
N ASN A 150 6.60 10.09 6.99
CA ASN A 150 6.72 11.03 5.87
C ASN A 150 8.14 11.56 5.63
N ILE A 151 9.10 11.23 6.48
CA ILE A 151 10.49 11.68 6.33
C ILE A 151 11.35 10.55 5.80
N LEU A 152 11.87 10.73 4.58
CA LEU A 152 12.87 9.87 3.98
C LEU A 152 14.26 10.48 4.21
N GLN A 153 15.13 9.73 4.86
CA GLN A 153 16.53 10.10 5.04
C GLN A 153 17.36 9.45 3.95
N VAL A 154 18.07 10.27 3.19
CA VAL A 154 18.96 9.80 2.11
C VAL A 154 20.33 10.39 2.25
N SER A 155 21.33 9.65 1.81
CA SER A 155 22.70 10.14 1.61
C SER A 155 22.97 10.25 0.12
N PRO A 156 23.21 11.46 -0.43
CA PRO A 156 23.61 11.60 -1.82
C PRO A 156 24.88 10.79 -2.12
N GLU A 157 24.96 10.23 -3.33
CA GLU A 157 26.17 9.50 -3.76
C GLU A 157 27.42 10.38 -3.59
N ASN A 158 28.49 9.78 -3.14
CA ASN A 158 29.78 10.43 -2.89
C ASN A 158 29.81 11.46 -1.76
N THR A 159 28.83 11.46 -0.86
CA THR A 159 28.83 12.28 0.35
C THR A 159 28.46 11.46 1.58
N THR A 160 28.79 11.97 2.76
CA THR A 160 28.36 11.43 4.05
C THR A 160 27.21 12.27 4.67
N ASN A 161 26.77 13.29 3.95
CA ASN A 161 25.69 14.15 4.41
C ASN A 161 24.36 13.41 4.34
N ILE A 162 23.50 13.59 5.34
CA ILE A 162 22.15 13.06 5.35
C ILE A 162 21.18 14.19 5.04
N LEU A 163 20.33 13.97 4.05
CA LEU A 163 19.24 14.87 3.69
C LEU A 163 17.93 14.26 4.22
N ASN A 164 17.08 15.10 4.79
CA ASN A 164 15.73 14.74 5.20
C ASN A 164 14.75 15.26 4.14
N LEU A 165 14.09 14.36 3.45
CA LEU A 165 13.09 14.67 2.42
C LEU A 165 11.70 14.47 2.98
N ASP A 166 10.87 15.51 2.97
CA ASP A 166 9.47 15.41 3.34
C ASP A 166 8.65 14.90 2.14
N MET A 167 8.08 13.72 2.30
CA MET A 167 7.28 13.04 1.26
C MET A 167 5.77 13.21 1.45
N SER A 168 5.34 14.08 2.35
CA SER A 168 3.93 14.19 2.75
C SER A 168 2.97 14.68 1.67
N ALA A 169 3.48 15.26 0.58
CA ALA A 169 2.68 15.85 -0.49
C ALA A 169 3.27 15.62 -1.89
N ILE A 170 4.17 14.68 -2.04
CA ILE A 170 4.81 14.35 -3.32
C ILE A 170 4.53 12.90 -3.70
N PRO A 171 4.26 12.59 -4.98
CA PRO A 171 4.13 11.22 -5.43
C PRO A 171 5.41 10.42 -5.17
N CYS A 172 5.26 9.22 -4.61
CA CYS A 172 6.36 8.32 -4.30
C CYS A 172 6.09 6.94 -4.91
N TYR A 173 7.11 6.35 -5.51
CA TYR A 173 7.05 5.01 -6.06
C TYR A 173 8.30 4.22 -5.68
N PHE A 174 8.11 3.09 -5.04
CA PHE A 174 9.17 2.17 -4.61
C PHE A 174 8.87 0.78 -5.17
N SER A 175 9.48 0.44 -6.30
CA SER A 175 9.21 -0.81 -7.02
C SER A 175 9.66 -2.08 -6.28
N GLY A 176 10.70 -1.97 -5.46
CA GLY A 176 11.23 -3.06 -4.63
C GLY A 176 11.00 -2.86 -3.14
N GLY A 177 10.10 -1.95 -2.78
CA GLY A 177 9.93 -1.52 -1.38
C GLY A 177 10.96 -0.46 -0.97
N ILE A 178 10.86 -0.05 0.29
CA ILE A 178 11.78 0.92 0.88
C ILE A 178 12.80 0.13 1.70
N GLU A 179 14.02 0.05 1.21
CA GLU A 179 15.10 -0.67 1.90
C GLU A 179 16.26 0.27 2.23
N SER A 180 16.77 0.18 3.46
CA SER A 180 18.00 0.88 3.83
C SER A 180 19.16 0.36 2.97
N GLY A 181 19.92 1.26 2.38
CA GLY A 181 20.98 0.92 1.42
C GLY A 181 20.54 0.88 -0.04
N ALA A 182 19.22 0.95 -0.33
CA ALA A 182 18.73 1.04 -1.70
C ALA A 182 19.06 2.40 -2.33
N HIS A 183 19.37 2.38 -3.63
CA HIS A 183 19.60 3.60 -4.40
C HIS A 183 18.27 4.19 -4.90
N VAL A 184 18.13 5.50 -4.83
CA VAL A 184 16.99 6.29 -5.29
C VAL A 184 17.44 7.46 -6.16
#